data_5a0b4ac4cda39cc5ea3ae940b1d9d9ed
#
_entry.id   5a0b4ac4cda39cc5ea3ae940b1d9d9ed
#
_cell.length_a   1.000
_cell.length_b   1.000
_cell.length_c   1.000
_cell.angle_alpha   90.00
_cell.angle_beta   90.00
_cell.angle_gamma   90.00
#
_symmetry.space_group_name_H-M   'P 1'
#
loop_
_entity.id
_entity.type
_entity.pdbx_description
1 polymer ?
#
loop_
_entity_poly.entity_id
_entity_poly.type
_entity_poly.pdbx_seq_one_letter_code
_entity_poly.pdbx_strand_id
1 'polypeptide(L)'
;MPSCRKATTRTWGWSERSPVWAAAGAALLAAWGAGWLTAAEPPAPGGLTPDRVAGFMRAKLAHSSDVLEGLSLADYDLIAKGAQQLSLVSQDSSWQVLQTEDYARLSVEFRRACDRLERTANEQNLDASLLAWMDVTMKCVQCHRYVRDEERAGAAR
;
A
#
# COMPACT_ATOMS: atom_id res chain seq x y z
N MET A 1 -44.85 27.10 8.77
CA MET A 1 -43.94 28.16 9.23
C MET A 1 -43.52 27.84 10.67
N PRO A 2 -42.27 27.50 10.92
CA PRO A 2 -41.65 27.78 12.21
C PRO A 2 -40.30 28.50 12.03
N SER A 3 -40.27 29.60 12.62
CA SER A 3 -39.29 30.37 13.40
C SER A 3 -37.80 30.02 13.29
N CYS A 4 -37.08 30.93 12.66
CA CYS A 4 -35.64 31.06 12.62
C CYS A 4 -35.10 31.49 13.99
N ARG A 5 -34.27 30.66 14.68
CA ARG A 5 -33.55 31.08 15.90
C ARG A 5 -32.19 31.63 15.51
N LYS A 6 -31.94 32.87 15.94
CA LYS A 6 -30.71 33.62 15.76
C LYS A 6 -29.56 32.96 16.55
N ALA A 7 -28.46 32.73 15.89
CA ALA A 7 -27.20 32.33 16.52
C ALA A 7 -26.51 33.54 17.16
N THR A 8 -26.23 33.47 18.46
CA THR A 8 -25.47 34.48 19.20
C THR A 8 -23.96 34.21 19.02
N THR A 9 -23.29 35.17 18.43
CA THR A 9 -21.83 35.21 18.34
C THR A 9 -21.23 35.58 19.70
N ARG A 10 -20.43 34.64 20.23
CA ARG A 10 -19.65 34.85 21.47
C ARG A 10 -18.28 35.39 21.08
N THR A 11 -18.06 36.68 21.35
CA THR A 11 -16.78 37.36 21.20
C THR A 11 -15.86 36.96 22.37
N TRP A 12 -14.71 36.37 22.05
CA TRP A 12 -13.65 36.10 23.02
C TRP A 12 -12.79 37.36 23.17
N GLY A 13 -12.89 38.03 24.34
CA GLY A 13 -12.04 39.15 24.67
C GLY A 13 -10.62 38.67 25.06
N TRP A 14 -9.64 39.14 24.32
CA TRP A 14 -8.23 39.06 24.69
C TRP A 14 -7.94 40.19 25.70
N SER A 15 -7.69 39.85 26.95
CA SER A 15 -7.19 40.80 27.94
C SER A 15 -5.67 40.88 27.81
N GLU A 16 -5.21 42.07 27.40
CA GLU A 16 -3.81 42.46 27.48
C GLU A 16 -3.37 42.46 28.94
N ARG A 17 -2.36 41.71 29.28
CA ARG A 17 -1.60 41.87 30.54
C ARG A 17 -0.16 42.15 30.20
N SER A 18 0.23 43.35 30.60
CA SER A 18 1.50 44.04 30.47
C SER A 18 2.72 43.24 30.99
N PRO A 19 3.93 43.55 30.48
CA PRO A 19 5.16 42.84 30.82
C PRO A 19 5.83 43.50 32.04
N VAL A 20 5.96 42.77 33.12
CA VAL A 20 6.93 43.09 34.18
C VAL A 20 7.70 41.83 34.52
N TRP A 21 8.83 41.66 33.88
CA TRP A 21 10.01 40.95 34.44
C TRP A 21 11.19 41.18 33.48
N ALA A 22 11.65 42.43 33.48
CA ALA A 22 12.98 42.72 33.01
C ALA A 22 13.94 42.54 34.20
N ALA A 23 15.10 41.99 33.95
CA ALA A 23 16.28 41.93 34.77
C ALA A 23 16.34 40.83 35.84
N ALA A 24 16.90 39.67 35.45
CA ALA A 24 17.97 38.98 36.24
C ALA A 24 18.43 37.73 35.49
N GLY A 25 19.72 37.63 35.12
CA GLY A 25 20.31 36.34 34.82
C GLY A 25 21.06 36.20 33.50
N ALA A 26 21.91 37.17 33.17
CA ALA A 26 23.00 36.93 32.21
C ALA A 26 24.14 36.16 32.91
N ALA A 27 24.04 34.85 33.06
CA ALA A 27 25.20 34.02 33.51
C ALA A 27 24.86 32.52 33.54
N LEU A 28 24.31 31.91 32.52
CA LEU A 28 24.28 30.43 32.37
C LEU A 28 24.20 29.98 30.90
N LEU A 29 24.91 30.62 29.97
CA LEU A 29 25.00 30.23 28.57
C LEU A 29 26.36 29.59 28.21
N ALA A 30 26.95 28.78 29.09
CA ALA A 30 28.22 28.14 28.77
C ALA A 30 28.28 26.63 29.07
N ALA A 31 27.17 25.92 29.07
CA ALA A 31 27.20 24.45 29.31
C ALA A 31 26.28 23.65 28.41
N TRP A 32 25.82 24.20 27.28
CA TRP A 32 25.17 23.38 26.23
C TRP A 32 26.16 23.17 25.10
N GLY A 33 27.31 22.55 25.48
CA GLY A 33 28.24 21.96 24.53
C GLY A 33 27.55 20.86 23.76
N ALA A 34 27.49 21.04 22.45
CA ALA A 34 27.62 20.00 21.43
C ALA A 34 27.05 18.61 21.77
N GLY A 35 25.77 18.54 22.11
CA GLY A 35 25.01 17.33 21.83
C GLY A 35 24.89 17.22 20.30
N TRP A 36 25.78 16.49 19.70
CA TRP A 36 25.70 16.11 18.32
C TRP A 36 24.31 15.49 18.11
N LEU A 37 23.44 16.20 17.41
CA LEU A 37 22.27 15.62 16.77
C LEU A 37 22.81 14.60 15.77
N THR A 38 23.09 13.40 16.22
CA THR A 38 23.10 12.24 15.36
C THR A 38 21.64 12.13 14.92
N ALA A 39 21.32 12.83 13.82
CA ALA A 39 20.14 12.51 13.07
C ALA A 39 20.27 11.02 12.81
N ALA A 40 19.45 10.21 13.46
CA ALA A 40 19.34 8.80 13.15
C ALA A 40 19.04 8.77 11.66
N GLU A 41 20.01 8.27 10.90
CA GLU A 41 19.88 8.10 9.45
C GLU A 41 18.58 7.32 9.26
N PRO A 42 17.61 7.83 8.45
CA PRO A 42 16.37 7.10 8.25
C PRO A 42 16.78 5.70 7.79
N PRO A 43 16.20 4.63 8.37
CA PRO A 43 16.57 3.28 7.99
C PRO A 43 16.53 3.21 6.48
N ALA A 44 17.63 2.80 5.86
CA ALA A 44 17.70 2.59 4.42
C ALA A 44 16.44 1.85 4.00
N PRO A 45 15.75 2.22 2.91
CA PRO A 45 14.51 1.58 2.49
C PRO A 45 14.76 0.09 2.50
N GLY A 46 14.19 -0.59 3.50
CA GLY A 46 14.60 -1.93 3.89
C GLY A 46 14.42 -2.85 2.70
N GLY A 47 15.54 -3.37 2.19
CA GLY A 47 15.54 -4.32 1.10
C GLY A 47 14.53 -5.42 1.41
N LEU A 48 13.93 -5.97 0.36
CA LEU A 48 12.95 -7.04 0.50
C LEU A 48 13.59 -8.22 1.22
N THR A 49 13.20 -8.42 2.48
CA THR A 49 13.59 -9.63 3.21
C THR A 49 12.72 -10.80 2.73
N PRO A 50 13.22 -12.04 2.78
CA PRO A 50 12.42 -13.22 2.43
C PRO A 50 11.08 -13.28 3.16
N ASP A 51 11.02 -12.84 4.41
CA ASP A 51 9.78 -12.81 5.21
C ASP A 51 8.77 -11.80 4.68
N ARG A 52 9.21 -10.63 4.20
CA ARG A 52 8.33 -9.64 3.57
C ARG A 52 7.76 -10.18 2.25
N VAL A 53 8.60 -10.78 1.41
CA VAL A 53 8.15 -11.43 0.16
C VAL A 53 7.13 -12.51 0.46
N ALA A 54 7.39 -13.37 1.44
CA ALA A 54 6.46 -14.41 1.89
C ALA A 54 5.14 -13.80 2.41
N GLY A 55 5.19 -12.66 3.10
CA GLY A 55 4.02 -11.91 3.54
C GLY A 55 3.14 -11.45 2.38
N PHE A 56 3.74 -10.84 1.35
CA PHE A 56 3.03 -10.44 0.13
C PHE A 56 2.41 -11.64 -0.61
N MET A 57 3.11 -12.78 -0.69
CA MET A 57 2.58 -13.97 -1.34
C MET A 57 1.39 -14.55 -0.56
N ARG A 58 1.45 -14.56 0.77
CA ARG A 58 0.30 -14.98 1.60
C ARG A 58 -0.91 -14.07 1.41
N ALA A 59 -0.70 -12.74 1.34
CA ALA A 59 -1.77 -11.80 1.05
C ALA A 59 -2.40 -12.06 -0.33
N LYS A 60 -1.59 -12.28 -1.37
CA LYS A 60 -2.09 -12.65 -2.70
C LYS A 60 -2.89 -13.95 -2.68
N LEU A 61 -2.43 -14.97 -1.95
CA LEU A 61 -3.15 -16.23 -1.81
C LEU A 61 -4.51 -16.04 -1.11
N ALA A 62 -4.57 -15.21 -0.04
CA ALA A 62 -5.82 -14.91 0.64
C ALA A 62 -6.83 -14.25 -0.32
N HIS A 63 -6.43 -13.20 -1.05
CA HIS A 63 -7.31 -12.55 -2.01
C HIS A 63 -7.67 -13.44 -3.21
N SER A 64 -6.80 -14.38 -3.58
CA SER A 64 -7.10 -15.41 -4.58
C SER A 64 -8.19 -16.38 -4.10
N SER A 65 -8.17 -16.72 -2.81
CA SER A 65 -9.23 -17.53 -2.19
C SER A 65 -10.56 -16.80 -2.17
N ASP A 66 -10.57 -15.50 -1.87
CA ASP A 66 -11.78 -14.65 -1.92
C ASP A 66 -12.39 -14.67 -3.33
N VAL A 67 -11.55 -14.52 -4.38
CA VAL A 67 -12.01 -14.59 -5.79
C VAL A 67 -12.62 -15.96 -6.11
N LEU A 68 -11.96 -17.05 -5.70
CA LEU A 68 -12.45 -18.40 -5.96
C LEU A 68 -13.78 -18.67 -5.24
N GLU A 69 -13.91 -18.21 -4.01
CA GLU A 69 -15.15 -18.29 -3.25
C GLU A 69 -16.26 -17.49 -3.96
N GLY A 70 -15.98 -16.24 -4.35
CA GLY A 70 -16.92 -15.39 -5.07
C GLY A 70 -17.39 -16.01 -6.40
N LEU A 71 -16.47 -16.60 -7.18
CA LEU A 71 -16.82 -17.32 -8.41
C LEU A 71 -17.73 -18.53 -8.14
N SER A 72 -17.47 -19.26 -7.04
CA SER A 72 -18.24 -20.45 -6.68
C SER A 72 -19.66 -20.10 -6.22
N LEU A 73 -19.84 -18.93 -5.62
CA LEU A 73 -21.12 -18.46 -5.07
C LEU A 73 -21.84 -17.46 -5.99
N ALA A 74 -21.23 -17.09 -7.13
CA ALA A 74 -21.65 -15.99 -8.00
C ALA A 74 -21.78 -14.65 -7.24
N ASP A 75 -20.89 -14.44 -6.24
CA ASP A 75 -20.78 -13.20 -5.48
C ASP A 75 -19.83 -12.24 -6.22
N TYR A 76 -20.41 -11.36 -7.02
CA TYR A 76 -19.67 -10.44 -7.87
C TYR A 76 -18.90 -9.38 -7.06
N ASP A 77 -19.42 -8.96 -5.92
CA ASP A 77 -18.76 -7.99 -5.03
C ASP A 77 -17.48 -8.60 -4.43
N LEU A 78 -17.55 -9.85 -4.02
CA LEU A 78 -16.40 -10.59 -3.50
C LEU A 78 -15.33 -10.82 -4.58
N ILE A 79 -15.74 -11.16 -5.81
CA ILE A 79 -14.83 -11.29 -6.96
C ILE A 79 -14.12 -9.97 -7.24
N ALA A 80 -14.89 -8.87 -7.38
CA ALA A 80 -14.35 -7.55 -7.69
C ALA A 80 -13.37 -7.06 -6.61
N LYS A 81 -13.76 -7.19 -5.34
CA LYS A 81 -12.91 -6.82 -4.21
C LYS A 81 -11.61 -7.64 -4.17
N GLY A 82 -11.69 -8.95 -4.35
CA GLY A 82 -10.51 -9.82 -4.38
C GLY A 82 -9.56 -9.45 -5.51
N ALA A 83 -10.09 -9.19 -6.71
CA ALA A 83 -9.32 -8.75 -7.87
C ALA A 83 -8.63 -7.40 -7.63
N GLN A 84 -9.34 -6.42 -7.07
CA GLN A 84 -8.79 -5.11 -6.73
C GLN A 84 -7.65 -5.24 -5.70
N GLN A 85 -7.82 -6.04 -4.65
CA GLN A 85 -6.79 -6.24 -3.64
C GLN A 85 -5.54 -6.93 -4.24
N LEU A 86 -5.69 -7.88 -5.14
CA LEU A 86 -4.58 -8.50 -5.89
C LEU A 86 -3.78 -7.45 -6.68
N SER A 87 -4.48 -6.52 -7.37
CA SER A 87 -3.86 -5.42 -8.10
C SER A 87 -3.09 -4.48 -7.15
N LEU A 88 -3.72 -4.06 -6.03
CA LEU A 88 -3.13 -3.14 -5.04
C LEU A 88 -1.88 -3.71 -4.38
N VAL A 89 -1.90 -4.97 -3.94
CA VAL A 89 -0.70 -5.63 -3.36
C VAL A 89 0.46 -5.64 -4.36
N SER A 90 0.18 -5.67 -5.66
CA SER A 90 1.21 -5.65 -6.71
C SER A 90 1.69 -4.24 -7.09
N GLN A 91 1.05 -3.18 -6.57
CA GLN A 91 1.46 -1.78 -6.77
C GLN A 91 2.43 -1.30 -5.69
N ASP A 92 2.51 -2.00 -4.56
CA ASP A 92 3.44 -1.62 -3.49
C ASP A 92 4.87 -1.59 -4.04
N SER A 93 5.53 -0.42 -3.91
CA SER A 93 6.89 -0.21 -4.39
C SER A 93 7.91 -1.16 -3.72
N SER A 94 7.59 -1.63 -2.52
CA SER A 94 8.37 -2.65 -1.80
C SER A 94 8.22 -4.06 -2.40
N TRP A 95 7.33 -4.25 -3.36
CA TRP A 95 7.09 -5.50 -4.06
C TRP A 95 8.15 -5.86 -5.11
N GLN A 96 8.99 -4.91 -5.55
CA GLN A 96 9.96 -5.16 -6.62
C GLN A 96 11.10 -6.09 -6.16
N VAL A 97 10.86 -7.40 -6.23
CA VAL A 97 11.81 -8.45 -5.85
C VAL A 97 13.03 -8.45 -6.79
N LEU A 98 12.80 -8.23 -8.08
CA LEU A 98 13.83 -8.14 -9.11
C LEU A 98 13.77 -6.78 -9.80
N GLN A 99 14.95 -6.19 -10.05
CA GLN A 99 15.10 -4.90 -10.74
C GLN A 99 15.36 -5.13 -12.24
N THR A 100 14.48 -5.91 -12.89
CA THR A 100 14.57 -6.22 -14.32
C THR A 100 13.36 -5.71 -15.07
N GLU A 101 13.54 -5.37 -16.36
CA GLU A 101 12.45 -4.92 -17.23
C GLU A 101 11.36 -6.00 -17.37
N ASP A 102 11.79 -7.26 -17.48
CA ASP A 102 10.86 -8.39 -17.58
C ASP A 102 10.00 -8.56 -16.33
N TYR A 103 10.60 -8.41 -15.14
CA TYR A 103 9.83 -8.44 -13.90
C TYR A 103 8.80 -7.31 -13.83
N ALA A 104 9.21 -6.09 -14.21
CA ALA A 104 8.33 -4.93 -14.25
C ALA A 104 7.17 -5.15 -15.25
N ARG A 105 7.45 -5.69 -16.45
CA ARG A 105 6.46 -6.03 -17.46
C ARG A 105 5.45 -7.08 -16.94
N LEU A 106 5.94 -8.17 -16.36
CA LEU A 106 5.10 -9.23 -15.77
C LEU A 106 4.18 -8.69 -14.66
N SER A 107 4.70 -7.77 -13.83
CA SER A 107 3.91 -7.10 -12.79
C SER A 107 2.79 -6.24 -13.38
N VAL A 108 3.06 -5.50 -14.46
CA VAL A 108 2.05 -4.71 -15.18
C VAL A 108 0.98 -5.61 -15.80
N GLU A 109 1.41 -6.70 -16.45
CA GLU A 109 0.48 -7.66 -17.08
C GLU A 109 -0.43 -8.32 -16.03
N PHE A 110 0.11 -8.68 -14.87
CA PHE A 110 -0.69 -9.22 -13.76
C PHE A 110 -1.76 -8.22 -13.29
N ARG A 111 -1.39 -6.97 -13.03
CA ARG A 111 -2.37 -5.94 -12.64
C ARG A 111 -3.47 -5.75 -13.69
N ARG A 112 -3.10 -5.68 -14.97
CA ARG A 112 -4.08 -5.59 -16.06
C ARG A 112 -5.04 -6.78 -16.10
N ALA A 113 -4.56 -7.99 -15.75
CA ALA A 113 -5.44 -9.16 -15.64
C ALA A 113 -6.41 -9.02 -14.46
N CYS A 114 -5.94 -8.54 -13.29
CA CYS A 114 -6.80 -8.24 -12.16
C CYS A 114 -7.85 -7.17 -12.48
N ASP A 115 -7.46 -6.08 -13.17
CA ASP A 115 -8.37 -5.01 -13.57
C ASP A 115 -9.46 -5.50 -14.54
N ARG A 116 -9.13 -6.48 -15.41
CA ARG A 116 -10.14 -7.13 -16.27
C ARG A 116 -11.12 -7.98 -15.46
N LEU A 117 -10.61 -8.73 -14.48
CA LEU A 117 -11.44 -9.55 -13.59
C LEU A 117 -12.40 -8.66 -12.78
N GLU A 118 -11.91 -7.58 -12.19
CA GLU A 118 -12.75 -6.61 -11.47
C GLU A 118 -13.86 -6.07 -12.36
N ARG A 119 -13.53 -5.66 -13.59
CA ARG A 119 -14.50 -5.13 -14.54
C ARG A 119 -15.59 -6.14 -14.92
N THR A 120 -15.21 -7.38 -15.25
CA THR A 120 -16.19 -8.42 -15.62
C THR A 120 -17.09 -8.81 -14.45
N ALA A 121 -16.57 -8.75 -13.21
CA ALA A 121 -17.37 -8.93 -12.01
C ALA A 121 -18.37 -7.78 -11.82
N ASN A 122 -17.94 -6.52 -12.00
CA ASN A 122 -18.82 -5.36 -11.93
C ASN A 122 -19.91 -5.37 -13.04
N GLU A 123 -19.63 -5.99 -14.19
CA GLU A 123 -20.60 -6.26 -15.25
C GLU A 123 -21.52 -7.44 -14.94
N GLN A 124 -21.37 -8.09 -13.78
CA GLN A 124 -22.13 -9.27 -13.34
C GLN A 124 -22.08 -10.44 -14.35
N ASN A 125 -20.96 -10.60 -15.03
CA ASN A 125 -20.76 -11.64 -16.03
C ASN A 125 -19.87 -12.75 -15.48
N LEU A 126 -20.48 -13.82 -14.96
CA LEU A 126 -19.78 -14.93 -14.31
C LEU A 126 -18.80 -15.65 -15.25
N ASP A 127 -19.24 -15.95 -16.47
CA ASP A 127 -18.41 -16.68 -17.45
C ASP A 127 -17.18 -15.86 -17.85
N ALA A 128 -17.36 -14.55 -18.10
CA ALA A 128 -16.26 -13.65 -18.39
C ALA A 128 -15.32 -13.48 -17.18
N SER A 129 -15.87 -13.45 -15.96
CA SER A 129 -15.08 -13.39 -14.73
C SER A 129 -14.25 -14.65 -14.52
N LEU A 130 -14.81 -15.83 -14.81
CA LEU A 130 -14.06 -17.08 -14.77
C LEU A 130 -12.90 -17.09 -15.77
N LEU A 131 -13.12 -16.65 -17.00
CA LEU A 131 -12.06 -16.56 -18.01
C LEU A 131 -10.98 -15.55 -17.61
N ALA A 132 -11.38 -14.40 -17.05
CA ALA A 132 -10.44 -13.40 -16.55
C ALA A 132 -9.64 -13.94 -15.33
N TRP A 133 -10.25 -14.72 -14.46
CA TRP A 133 -9.58 -15.41 -13.36
C TRP A 133 -8.53 -16.41 -13.84
N MET A 134 -8.81 -17.17 -14.88
CA MET A 134 -7.82 -18.03 -15.51
C MET A 134 -6.60 -17.24 -16.01
N ASP A 135 -6.81 -16.06 -16.62
CA ASP A 135 -5.70 -15.20 -17.04
C ASP A 135 -4.89 -14.68 -15.86
N VAL A 136 -5.51 -14.24 -14.75
CA VAL A 136 -4.83 -13.88 -13.51
C VAL A 136 -3.95 -15.02 -13.01
N THR A 137 -4.47 -16.24 -12.98
CA THR A 137 -3.74 -17.44 -12.55
C THR A 137 -2.54 -17.73 -13.47
N MET A 138 -2.73 -17.58 -14.78
CA MET A 138 -1.63 -17.73 -15.76
C MET A 138 -0.52 -16.70 -15.51
N LYS A 139 -0.85 -15.46 -15.18
CA LYS A 139 0.14 -14.42 -14.83
C LYS A 139 0.90 -14.74 -13.55
N CYS A 140 0.24 -15.31 -12.55
CA CYS A 140 0.92 -15.83 -11.35
C CYS A 140 1.99 -16.86 -11.71
N VAL A 141 1.62 -17.85 -12.53
CA VAL A 141 2.55 -18.93 -12.95
C VAL A 141 3.71 -18.39 -13.79
N GLN A 142 3.44 -17.46 -14.72
CA GLN A 142 4.48 -16.84 -15.55
C GLN A 142 5.49 -16.07 -14.71
N CYS A 143 5.04 -15.21 -13.79
CA CYS A 143 5.91 -14.47 -12.89
C CYS A 143 6.76 -15.40 -12.00
N HIS A 144 6.14 -16.41 -11.39
CA HIS A 144 6.85 -17.38 -10.55
C HIS A 144 7.85 -18.24 -11.33
N ARG A 145 7.56 -18.55 -12.59
CA ARG A 145 8.54 -19.25 -13.47
C ARG A 145 9.75 -18.34 -13.70
N TYR A 146 9.52 -17.09 -14.08
CA TYR A 146 10.59 -16.14 -14.33
C TYR A 146 11.50 -15.96 -13.10
N VAL A 147 10.94 -15.73 -11.92
CA VAL A 147 11.72 -15.56 -10.68
C VAL A 147 12.60 -16.80 -10.41
N ARG A 148 12.04 -18.00 -10.52
CA ARG A 148 12.82 -19.26 -10.32
C ARG A 148 13.95 -19.44 -11.34
N ASP A 149 13.74 -19.01 -12.57
CA ASP A 149 14.77 -19.16 -13.61
C ASP A 149 15.91 -18.16 -13.39
N GLU A 150 15.59 -16.92 -12.94
CA GLU A 150 16.60 -15.92 -12.54
C GLU A 150 17.42 -16.38 -11.31
N GLU A 151 16.77 -16.97 -10.30
CA GLU A 151 17.45 -17.52 -9.12
C GLU A 151 18.44 -18.62 -9.51
N ARG A 152 18.04 -19.53 -10.42
CA ARG A 152 18.92 -20.60 -10.92
C ARG A 152 20.09 -20.05 -11.71
N ALA A 153 19.84 -19.05 -12.57
CA ALA A 153 20.90 -18.39 -13.34
C ALA A 153 21.89 -17.64 -12.44
N GLY A 154 21.39 -17.04 -11.36
CA GLY A 154 22.21 -16.37 -10.34
C GLY A 154 23.10 -17.36 -9.55
N ALA A 155 22.56 -18.51 -9.19
CA ALA A 155 23.29 -19.55 -8.45
C ALA A 155 24.36 -20.29 -9.29
N ALA A 156 24.27 -20.20 -10.62
CA ALA A 156 25.24 -20.84 -11.54
C ALA A 156 26.43 -19.93 -11.90
N ARG A 157 26.46 -18.67 -11.45
CA ARG A 157 27.53 -17.67 -11.65
C ARG A 157 28.45 -17.58 -10.45
#